data_833441776d40880701cdf76917438ca3
#
_entry.id   833441776d40880701cdf76917438ca3
#
_cell.length_a   1.000
_cell.length_b   1.000
_cell.length_c   1.000
_cell.angle_alpha   90.00
_cell.angle_beta   90.00
_cell.angle_gamma   90.00
#
_symmetry.space_group_name_H-M   'P 1'
#
loop_
_entity.id
_entity.type
_entity.pdbx_description
1 polymer ?
#
loop_
_entity_poly.entity_id
_entity_poly.type
_entity_poly.pdbx_seq_one_letter_code
_entity_poly.pdbx_strand_id
1 'polypeptide(L)'
;VGSEMCIRDRAHQIYAGCDMFLMPSQFEPCGLSQLIALRYGTVPIVRETGGLRDTVLSYNEYTGDGNGFTFFNYNANDMLNVINRAIDYYENHKDVWHTLQQRGMTGDYSWTNSSKKYMELYEGLVSGRFDHDSASNQEKASSDDDAEANPVVVPYPYEKEEPVKPK
;
A
#
# COMPACT_ATOMS: atom_id res chain seq x y z
N VAL A 1 -32.48 -3.78 -9.16
CA VAL A 1 -31.97 -4.61 -8.01
C VAL A 1 -31.13 -5.80 -8.46
N GLY A 2 -31.39 -6.38 -9.65
CA GLY A 2 -30.61 -7.51 -10.15
C GLY A 2 -29.22 -7.18 -10.72
N SER A 3 -28.97 -5.95 -11.15
CA SER A 3 -27.72 -5.57 -11.81
C SER A 3 -26.51 -5.45 -10.87
N GLU A 4 -26.70 -5.00 -9.63
CA GLU A 4 -25.58 -4.82 -8.68
C GLU A 4 -25.02 -6.13 -8.15
N MET A 5 -25.87 -7.12 -7.87
CA MET A 5 -25.41 -8.47 -7.51
C MET A 5 -24.63 -9.12 -8.65
N CYS A 6 -25.15 -9.03 -9.88
CA CYS A 6 -24.46 -9.58 -11.06
C CYS A 6 -23.08 -8.90 -11.30
N ILE A 7 -22.95 -7.59 -11.04
CA ILE A 7 -21.67 -6.86 -11.17
C ILE A 7 -20.67 -7.34 -10.12
N ARG A 8 -21.09 -7.51 -8.87
CA ARG A 8 -20.24 -7.97 -7.77
C ARG A 8 -19.75 -9.40 -8.02
N ASP A 9 -20.66 -10.31 -8.34
CA ASP A 9 -20.32 -11.71 -8.62
C ASP A 9 -19.39 -11.84 -9.83
N ARG A 10 -19.62 -11.04 -10.87
CA ARG A 10 -18.74 -10.99 -12.04
C ARG A 10 -17.37 -10.43 -11.71
N ALA A 11 -17.25 -9.42 -10.85
CA ALA A 11 -15.97 -8.88 -10.38
C ALA A 11 -15.16 -9.96 -9.67
N HIS A 12 -15.75 -10.74 -8.77
CA HIS A 12 -15.08 -11.86 -8.12
C HIS A 12 -14.63 -12.95 -9.09
N GLN A 13 -15.42 -13.26 -10.10
CA GLN A 13 -15.04 -14.19 -11.16
C GLN A 13 -13.85 -13.69 -11.98
N ILE A 14 -13.79 -12.37 -12.25
CA ILE A 14 -12.64 -11.74 -12.93
C ILE A 14 -11.38 -11.86 -12.07
N TYR A 15 -11.45 -11.49 -10.78
CA TYR A 15 -10.31 -11.67 -9.89
C TYR A 15 -9.83 -13.14 -9.84
N ALA A 16 -10.75 -14.08 -9.76
CA ALA A 16 -10.40 -15.51 -9.69
C ALA A 16 -9.84 -16.06 -11.01
N GLY A 17 -10.20 -15.46 -12.15
CA GLY A 17 -9.80 -15.92 -13.48
C GLY A 17 -8.61 -15.21 -14.11
N CYS A 18 -8.03 -14.20 -13.42
CA CYS A 18 -6.88 -13.44 -13.91
C CYS A 18 -5.60 -13.88 -13.20
N ASP A 19 -4.47 -13.80 -13.91
CA ASP A 19 -3.15 -14.05 -13.33
C ASP A 19 -2.55 -12.78 -12.70
N MET A 20 -2.86 -11.61 -13.28
CA MET A 20 -2.34 -10.31 -12.87
C MET A 20 -3.45 -9.30 -12.69
N PHE A 21 -3.27 -8.39 -11.75
CA PHE A 21 -4.20 -7.29 -11.49
C PHE A 21 -3.46 -5.94 -11.46
N LEU A 22 -3.69 -5.10 -12.46
CA LEU A 22 -3.06 -3.78 -12.57
C LEU A 22 -3.89 -2.70 -11.87
N MET A 23 -3.26 -1.95 -10.96
CA MET A 23 -3.87 -0.87 -10.19
C MET A 23 -2.98 0.38 -10.17
N PRO A 24 -2.98 1.18 -11.28
CA PRO A 24 -2.10 2.34 -11.45
C PRO A 24 -2.73 3.61 -10.86
N SER A 25 -3.27 3.54 -9.66
CA SER A 25 -3.97 4.64 -9.02
C SER A 25 -3.04 5.84 -8.78
N GLN A 26 -3.50 7.05 -9.10
CA GLN A 26 -2.80 8.28 -8.73
C GLN A 26 -2.82 8.47 -7.21
N PHE A 27 -3.93 8.16 -6.59
CA PHE A 27 -4.11 8.15 -5.15
C PHE A 27 -5.08 7.05 -4.74
N GLU A 28 -4.72 6.27 -3.72
CA GLU A 28 -5.56 5.20 -3.18
C GLU A 28 -5.40 5.16 -1.65
N PRO A 29 -6.34 5.72 -0.88
CA PRO A 29 -6.18 5.81 0.57
C PRO A 29 -6.11 4.46 1.27
N CYS A 30 -6.92 3.49 0.85
CA CYS A 30 -6.97 2.16 1.45
C CYS A 30 -6.73 1.05 0.43
N GLY A 31 -7.61 0.97 -0.59
CA GLY A 31 -7.67 -0.09 -1.58
C GLY A 31 -8.15 -1.42 -0.98
N LEU A 32 -9.19 -1.97 -1.57
CA LEU A 32 -9.64 -3.34 -1.26
C LEU A 32 -9.41 -4.29 -2.43
N SER A 33 -9.36 -3.76 -3.64
CA SER A 33 -9.25 -4.55 -4.86
C SER A 33 -7.98 -5.38 -4.92
N GLN A 34 -6.83 -4.84 -4.48
CA GLN A 34 -5.58 -5.58 -4.40
C GLN A 34 -5.65 -6.72 -3.35
N LEU A 35 -6.33 -6.51 -2.23
CA LEU A 35 -6.51 -7.54 -1.20
C LEU A 35 -7.40 -8.68 -1.69
N ILE A 36 -8.47 -8.32 -2.44
CA ILE A 36 -9.33 -9.31 -3.10
C ILE A 36 -8.54 -10.08 -4.14
N ALA A 37 -7.77 -9.41 -4.99
CA ALA A 37 -6.91 -10.05 -5.99
C ALA A 37 -5.92 -11.03 -5.33
N LEU A 38 -5.18 -10.59 -4.30
CA LEU A 38 -4.27 -11.45 -3.54
C LEU A 38 -4.97 -12.69 -2.99
N ARG A 39 -6.19 -12.53 -2.43
CA ARG A 39 -6.96 -13.65 -1.88
C ARG A 39 -7.34 -14.69 -2.92
N TYR A 40 -7.53 -14.30 -4.17
CA TYR A 40 -7.79 -15.20 -5.30
C TYR A 40 -6.53 -15.73 -5.98
N GLY A 41 -5.35 -15.36 -5.52
CA GLY A 41 -4.07 -15.76 -6.12
C GLY A 41 -3.70 -14.96 -7.37
N THR A 42 -4.38 -13.85 -7.60
CA THR A 42 -4.06 -12.92 -8.68
C THR A 42 -2.98 -11.97 -8.19
N VAL A 43 -1.85 -11.92 -8.87
CA VAL A 43 -0.67 -11.13 -8.45
C VAL A 43 -0.88 -9.64 -8.78
N PRO A 44 -0.88 -8.74 -7.79
CA PRO A 44 -1.10 -7.32 -8.03
C PRO A 44 0.15 -6.62 -8.56
N ILE A 45 -0.08 -5.70 -9.50
CA ILE A 45 0.89 -4.73 -10.01
C ILE A 45 0.33 -3.35 -9.67
N VAL A 46 0.94 -2.65 -8.72
CA VAL A 46 0.34 -1.44 -8.16
C VAL A 46 1.33 -0.28 -8.13
N ARG A 47 0.79 0.95 -8.13
CA ARG A 47 1.58 2.11 -7.79
C ARG A 47 1.71 2.21 -6.26
N GLU A 48 2.91 2.57 -5.78
CA GLU A 48 3.18 2.78 -4.35
C GLU A 48 2.54 4.08 -3.84
N THR A 49 1.25 3.98 -3.48
CA THR A 49 0.50 5.09 -2.90
C THR A 49 -0.49 4.59 -1.85
N GLY A 50 -0.60 5.30 -0.72
CA GLY A 50 -1.52 4.98 0.37
C GLY A 50 -1.54 3.49 0.73
N GLY A 51 -2.73 2.93 0.89
CA GLY A 51 -2.89 1.53 1.29
C GLY A 51 -2.34 0.49 0.31
N LEU A 52 -2.09 0.84 -0.94
CA LEU A 52 -1.41 -0.06 -1.89
C LEU A 52 0.04 -0.33 -1.47
N ARG A 53 0.76 0.73 -1.03
CA ARG A 53 2.12 0.62 -0.53
C ARG A 53 2.21 -0.22 0.75
N ASP A 54 1.17 -0.15 1.60
CA ASP A 54 1.15 -0.86 2.89
C ASP A 54 0.84 -2.35 2.73
N THR A 55 0.17 -2.74 1.65
CA THR A 55 -0.37 -4.10 1.46
C THR A 55 0.31 -4.90 0.36
N VAL A 56 0.92 -4.23 -0.62
CA VAL A 56 1.64 -4.87 -1.72
C VAL A 56 3.12 -4.53 -1.63
N LEU A 57 3.93 -5.55 -1.35
CA LEU A 57 5.37 -5.47 -1.32
C LEU A 57 5.94 -5.97 -2.65
N SER A 58 6.80 -5.14 -3.27
CA SER A 58 7.45 -5.53 -4.53
C SER A 58 8.32 -6.77 -4.32
N TYR A 59 8.22 -7.72 -5.23
CA TYR A 59 9.09 -8.89 -5.21
C TYR A 59 10.57 -8.48 -5.32
N ASN A 60 11.36 -8.97 -4.38
CA ASN A 60 12.80 -8.76 -4.33
C ASN A 60 13.51 -10.09 -4.67
N GLU A 61 14.22 -10.11 -5.78
CA GLU A 61 14.92 -11.30 -6.28
C GLU A 61 16.09 -11.76 -5.40
N TYR A 62 16.67 -10.85 -4.60
CA TYR A 62 17.81 -11.16 -3.72
C TYR A 62 17.39 -11.82 -2.41
N THR A 63 16.25 -11.38 -1.84
CA THR A 63 15.73 -11.93 -0.58
C THR A 63 14.62 -12.95 -0.81
N GLY A 64 14.04 -12.96 -2.00
CA GLY A 64 12.87 -13.75 -2.33
C GLY A 64 11.57 -13.26 -1.69
N ASP A 65 11.56 -12.09 -1.03
CA ASP A 65 10.38 -11.51 -0.38
C ASP A 65 9.47 -10.77 -1.37
N GLY A 66 8.24 -10.51 -0.92
CA GLY A 66 7.24 -9.79 -1.69
C GLY A 66 5.99 -10.63 -1.98
N ASN A 67 4.92 -9.96 -2.40
CA ASN A 67 3.63 -10.55 -2.76
C ASN A 67 3.03 -9.95 -4.03
N GLY A 68 3.77 -9.11 -4.75
CA GLY A 68 3.36 -8.47 -5.98
C GLY A 68 4.48 -7.66 -6.62
N PHE A 69 4.11 -6.71 -7.47
CA PHE A 69 5.05 -5.81 -8.14
C PHE A 69 4.60 -4.37 -7.96
N THR A 70 5.55 -3.46 -7.74
CA THR A 70 5.23 -2.05 -7.48
C THR A 70 6.07 -1.10 -8.32
N PHE A 71 5.52 0.08 -8.61
CA PHE A 71 6.23 1.21 -9.21
C PHE A 71 5.93 2.49 -8.44
N PHE A 72 6.88 3.41 -8.41
CA PHE A 72 6.79 4.62 -7.60
C PHE A 72 6.25 5.80 -8.39
N ASN A 73 6.89 6.16 -9.51
CA ASN A 73 6.54 7.36 -10.27
C ASN A 73 5.23 7.17 -11.06
N TYR A 74 4.38 8.22 -11.03
CA TYR A 74 3.15 8.22 -11.79
C TYR A 74 3.42 8.56 -13.26
N ASN A 75 4.04 7.63 -13.97
CA ASN A 75 4.31 7.75 -15.40
C ASN A 75 4.19 6.39 -16.12
N ALA A 76 3.95 6.45 -17.42
CA ALA A 76 3.72 5.27 -18.23
C ALA A 76 4.96 4.37 -18.39
N ASN A 77 6.16 4.93 -18.37
CA ASN A 77 7.39 4.16 -18.58
C ASN A 77 7.69 3.28 -17.36
N ASP A 78 7.59 3.83 -16.14
CA ASP A 78 7.79 3.05 -14.92
C ASP A 78 6.75 1.93 -14.80
N MET A 79 5.48 2.24 -15.08
CA MET A 79 4.41 1.26 -15.12
C MET A 79 4.70 0.15 -16.13
N LEU A 80 5.09 0.50 -17.36
CA LEU A 80 5.38 -0.48 -18.40
C LEU A 80 6.58 -1.38 -18.05
N ASN A 81 7.63 -0.80 -17.45
CA ASN A 81 8.80 -1.57 -16.99
C ASN A 81 8.41 -2.63 -15.97
N VAL A 82 7.55 -2.27 -15.01
CA VAL A 82 7.10 -3.20 -13.98
C VAL A 82 6.14 -4.25 -14.53
N ILE A 83 5.27 -3.89 -15.48
CA ILE A 83 4.42 -4.85 -16.18
C ILE A 83 5.29 -5.87 -16.94
N ASN A 84 6.30 -5.43 -17.69
CA ASN A 84 7.20 -6.32 -18.41
C ASN A 84 7.98 -7.25 -17.47
N ARG A 85 8.42 -6.72 -16.33
CA ARG A 85 9.05 -7.54 -15.27
C ARG A 85 8.09 -8.60 -14.74
N ALA A 86 6.85 -8.25 -14.45
CA ALA A 86 5.85 -9.19 -13.97
C ALA A 86 5.54 -10.28 -15.00
N ILE A 87 5.45 -9.92 -16.30
CA ILE A 87 5.26 -10.88 -17.40
C ILE A 87 6.45 -11.84 -17.50
N ASP A 88 7.68 -11.34 -17.37
CA ASP A 88 8.88 -12.19 -17.39
C ASP A 88 8.85 -13.23 -16.27
N TYR A 89 8.49 -12.82 -15.04
CA TYR A 89 8.32 -13.77 -13.93
C TYR A 89 7.18 -14.76 -14.18
N TYR A 90 6.09 -14.30 -14.75
CA TYR A 90 4.97 -15.18 -15.10
C TYR A 90 5.35 -16.22 -16.14
N GLU A 91 6.11 -15.86 -17.16
CA GLU A 91 6.47 -16.75 -18.26
C GLU A 91 7.67 -17.66 -17.92
N ASN A 92 8.71 -17.11 -17.32
CA ASN A 92 10.01 -17.74 -17.19
C ASN A 92 10.37 -18.22 -15.78
N HIS A 93 9.65 -17.78 -14.73
CA HIS A 93 9.94 -18.08 -13.32
C HIS A 93 8.69 -18.59 -12.58
N LYS A 94 8.15 -19.72 -13.04
CA LYS A 94 6.87 -20.27 -12.55
C LYS A 94 6.87 -20.62 -11.06
N ASP A 95 7.96 -21.07 -10.52
CA ASP A 95 8.17 -21.39 -9.11
C ASP A 95 8.04 -20.14 -8.23
N VAL A 96 8.67 -19.04 -8.65
CA VAL A 96 8.53 -17.73 -8.00
C VAL A 96 7.10 -17.23 -8.11
N TRP A 97 6.50 -17.33 -9.30
CA TRP A 97 5.11 -16.92 -9.51
C TRP A 97 4.14 -17.63 -8.58
N HIS A 98 4.25 -18.94 -8.46
CA HIS A 98 3.44 -19.73 -7.53
C HIS A 98 3.67 -19.33 -6.06
N THR A 99 4.91 -19.00 -5.71
CA THR A 99 5.22 -18.50 -4.36
C THR A 99 4.52 -17.18 -4.07
N LEU A 100 4.51 -16.25 -5.03
CA LEU A 100 3.80 -14.97 -4.90
C LEU A 100 2.29 -15.19 -4.74
N GLN A 101 1.70 -16.07 -5.54
CA GLN A 101 0.28 -16.45 -5.43
C GLN A 101 -0.04 -17.04 -4.04
N GLN A 102 0.75 -17.98 -3.55
CA GLN A 102 0.56 -18.57 -2.23
C GLN A 102 0.65 -17.55 -1.11
N ARG A 103 1.63 -16.64 -1.14
CA ARG A 103 1.75 -15.56 -0.16
C ARG A 103 0.55 -14.63 -0.16
N GLY A 104 0.06 -14.27 -1.34
CA GLY A 104 -1.16 -13.48 -1.47
C GLY A 104 -2.36 -14.16 -0.83
N MET A 105 -2.59 -15.43 -1.16
CA MET A 105 -3.73 -16.21 -0.65
C MET A 105 -3.67 -16.49 0.86
N THR A 106 -2.48 -16.64 1.43
CA THR A 106 -2.28 -16.95 2.85
C THR A 106 -2.09 -15.72 3.73
N GLY A 107 -1.92 -14.54 3.14
CA GLY A 107 -1.80 -13.28 3.87
C GLY A 107 -2.99 -13.02 4.79
N ASP A 108 -2.71 -12.65 6.05
CA ASP A 108 -3.76 -12.35 7.02
C ASP A 108 -4.08 -10.85 7.04
N TYR A 109 -5.11 -10.48 6.28
CA TYR A 109 -5.68 -9.14 6.23
C TYR A 109 -6.98 -9.04 7.04
N SER A 110 -7.20 -9.93 8.01
CA SER A 110 -8.41 -9.98 8.82
C SER A 110 -8.50 -8.85 9.84
N TRP A 111 -9.72 -8.58 10.28
CA TRP A 111 -9.97 -7.69 11.42
C TRP A 111 -9.33 -8.20 12.72
N THR A 112 -9.19 -9.51 12.87
CA THR A 112 -8.50 -10.11 14.03
C THR A 112 -7.05 -9.68 14.09
N ASN A 113 -6.35 -9.62 12.95
CA ASN A 113 -4.96 -9.13 12.87
C ASN A 113 -4.89 -7.61 13.13
N SER A 114 -5.80 -6.85 12.53
CA SER A 114 -5.87 -5.40 12.76
C SER A 114 -6.17 -5.06 14.22
N SER A 115 -7.10 -5.76 14.86
CA SER A 115 -7.48 -5.52 16.26
C SER A 115 -6.32 -5.75 17.23
N LYS A 116 -5.42 -6.70 16.97
CA LYS A 116 -4.22 -6.91 17.80
C LYS A 116 -3.34 -5.65 17.83
N LYS A 117 -3.11 -5.03 16.67
CA LYS A 117 -2.34 -3.79 16.57
C LYS A 117 -2.98 -2.63 17.33
N TYR A 118 -4.32 -2.53 17.31
CA TYR A 118 -5.03 -1.55 18.11
C TYR A 118 -4.89 -1.84 19.61
N MET A 119 -5.00 -3.11 20.04
CA MET A 119 -4.80 -3.49 21.42
C MET A 119 -3.39 -3.15 21.92
N GLU A 120 -2.37 -3.47 21.14
CA GLU A 120 -0.97 -3.11 21.46
C GLU A 120 -0.78 -1.60 21.63
N LEU A 121 -1.44 -0.80 20.77
CA LEU A 121 -1.43 0.65 20.86
C LEU A 121 -2.11 1.14 22.16
N TYR A 122 -3.30 0.63 22.46
CA TYR A 122 -4.03 1.00 23.67
C TYR A 122 -3.28 0.57 24.95
N GLU A 123 -2.73 -0.63 24.99
CA GLU A 123 -1.91 -1.10 26.10
C GLU A 123 -0.65 -0.22 26.27
N GLY A 124 -0.02 0.17 25.18
CA GLY A 124 1.11 1.10 25.18
C GLY A 124 0.76 2.47 25.77
N LEU A 125 -0.41 3.02 25.39
CA LEU A 125 -0.91 4.29 25.94
C LEU A 125 -1.23 4.18 27.45
N VAL A 126 -1.94 3.15 27.84
CA VAL A 126 -2.31 2.94 29.26
C VAL A 126 -1.09 2.67 30.14
N SER A 127 -0.08 1.98 29.62
CA SER A 127 1.17 1.69 30.35
C SER A 127 2.16 2.84 30.37
N GLY A 128 1.86 3.99 29.74
CA GLY A 128 2.77 5.14 29.64
C GLY A 128 4.00 4.87 28.77
N ARG A 129 3.99 3.83 27.92
CA ARG A 129 5.14 3.48 27.08
C ARG A 129 5.54 4.61 26.12
N PHE A 130 4.60 5.48 25.76
CA PHE A 130 4.80 6.61 24.86
C PHE A 130 5.03 7.96 25.57
N ASP A 131 5.03 8.00 26.93
CA ASP A 131 5.21 9.24 27.68
C ASP A 131 6.65 9.71 27.73
N HIS A 132 7.63 8.88 27.37
CA HIS A 132 9.04 9.21 27.42
C HIS A 132 9.51 10.20 26.32
N ASP A 133 8.76 10.33 25.22
CA ASP A 133 9.13 11.26 24.16
C ASP A 133 8.69 12.71 24.39
N SER A 134 7.73 12.94 25.32
CA SER A 134 7.29 14.28 25.70
C SER A 134 8.22 14.99 26.70
N ALA A 135 8.95 14.23 27.53
CA ALA A 135 9.85 14.80 28.53
C ALA A 135 11.18 15.31 27.91
N SER A 136 11.68 14.67 26.85
CA SER A 136 12.91 15.10 26.18
C SER A 136 12.75 16.35 25.31
N ASN A 137 11.52 16.72 24.93
CA ASN A 137 11.22 17.94 24.19
C ASN A 137 10.94 19.15 25.09
N GLN A 138 10.69 18.97 26.40
CA GLN A 138 10.46 20.07 27.33
C GLN A 138 11.77 20.65 27.90
N GLU A 139 12.84 19.87 27.99
CA GLU A 139 14.15 20.39 28.45
C GLU A 139 14.93 21.19 27.41
N LYS A 140 14.54 21.12 26.11
CA LYS A 140 15.15 21.96 25.05
C LYS A 140 14.42 23.26 24.76
N ALA A 141 13.26 23.49 25.37
CA ALA A 141 12.42 24.68 25.13
C ALA A 141 12.64 25.83 26.16
N SER A 142 13.58 25.70 27.10
CA SER A 142 13.78 26.71 28.14
C SER A 142 15.05 27.57 28.00
N SER A 143 15.66 27.60 26.83
CA SER A 143 16.78 28.51 26.57
C SER A 143 16.73 29.01 25.13
N ASP A 144 15.76 29.85 24.81
CA ASP A 144 15.89 30.94 23.80
C ASP A 144 14.55 31.68 23.78
N ASP A 145 14.58 32.87 24.27
CA ASP A 145 13.53 33.89 24.17
C ASP A 145 13.39 34.32 22.70
N ASP A 146 12.14 34.56 22.31
CA ASP A 146 11.72 35.28 21.09
C ASP A 146 11.84 34.58 19.73
N ALA A 147 10.89 33.68 19.41
CA ALA A 147 10.39 33.52 18.04
C ALA A 147 8.96 32.98 18.03
N GLU A 148 8.06 33.68 17.33
CA GLU A 148 6.66 33.35 17.11
C GLU A 148 6.47 31.88 16.74
N ALA A 149 5.63 31.18 17.51
CA ALA A 149 5.25 29.79 17.28
C ALA A 149 4.39 29.67 16.01
N ASN A 150 5.02 29.41 14.90
CA ASN A 150 4.32 28.86 13.73
C ASN A 150 4.07 27.37 13.97
N PRO A 151 2.83 26.86 13.79
CA PRO A 151 2.56 25.45 13.90
C PRO A 151 3.37 24.70 12.84
N VAL A 152 4.10 23.65 13.25
CA VAL A 152 4.81 22.77 12.36
C VAL A 152 3.79 22.02 11.52
N VAL A 153 3.46 22.59 10.37
CA VAL A 153 2.75 21.88 9.31
C VAL A 153 3.76 20.94 8.68
N VAL A 154 3.66 19.65 8.99
CA VAL A 154 4.40 18.63 8.24
C VAL A 154 3.91 18.73 6.80
N PRO A 155 4.74 19.13 5.83
CA PRO A 155 4.30 19.23 4.46
C PRO A 155 4.04 17.82 3.93
N TYR A 156 2.77 17.48 3.75
CA TYR A 156 2.41 16.46 2.79
C TYR A 156 2.90 16.97 1.43
N PRO A 157 3.69 16.23 0.67
CA PRO A 157 4.22 16.69 -0.60
C PRO A 157 3.10 16.66 -1.67
N TYR A 158 2.19 17.62 -1.59
CA TYR A 158 1.34 17.98 -2.72
C TYR A 158 1.99 19.20 -3.38
N GLU A 159 2.84 18.97 -4.38
CA GLU A 159 3.08 19.98 -5.39
C GLU A 159 1.76 20.25 -6.10
N LYS A 160 1.27 21.48 -5.99
CA LYS A 160 0.11 21.94 -6.76
C LYS A 160 0.53 21.99 -8.22
N GLU A 161 0.08 21.05 -9.02
CA GLU A 161 0.15 21.18 -10.47
C GLU A 161 -0.68 22.39 -10.89
N GLU A 162 -0.07 23.33 -11.64
CA GLU A 162 -0.78 24.46 -12.24
C GLU A 162 -1.81 23.94 -13.25
N PRO A 163 -3.00 24.58 -13.34
CA PRO A 163 -4.02 24.16 -14.27
C PRO A 163 -3.55 24.32 -15.72
N VAL A 164 -3.59 23.23 -16.47
CA VAL A 164 -3.33 23.21 -17.93
C VAL A 164 -4.32 24.15 -18.61
N LYS A 165 -3.82 25.22 -19.25
CA LYS A 165 -4.66 26.13 -20.05
C LYS A 165 -5.16 25.38 -21.29
N PRO A 166 -6.49 25.44 -21.58
CA PRO A 166 -7.03 24.85 -22.80
C PRO A 166 -6.49 25.58 -24.03
N LYS A 167 -6.14 24.81 -25.08
CA LYS A 167 -5.83 25.31 -26.41
C LYS A 167 -7.11 25.66 -27.17
#